data_064ba46573a5e3fc0641144ea58029b1
#
_entry.id   064ba46573a5e3fc0641144ea58029b1
#
_cell.length_a   1.000
_cell.length_b   1.000
_cell.length_c   1.000
_cell.angle_alpha   90.00
_cell.angle_beta   90.00
_cell.angle_gamma   90.00
#
_symmetry.space_group_name_H-M   'P 1'
#
loop_
_entity.id
_entity.type
_entity.pdbx_description
1 polymer ?
#
loop_
_entity_poly.entity_id
_entity_poly.type
_entity_poly.pdbx_seq_one_letter_code
_entity_poly.pdbx_strand_id
1 'polypeptide(L)'
;MAMPSTVTIEDTNASMANVERVFQLFTDIDQKFSVFTKESPVSLYRSGTRSRDHFDEEERYVWDLSLRTKQETNGYFDAFYDGSYNPTGIVKGYAIHRACRLLQQMGYRQYLVEIAGDGEAGTRAKQLGWRVGISNPFNKREIVKVVQLADSGIATSGIAEHPDHIVNPHTREPARELASMTVIARDAEEADRLATAAFAMGVAGISYIESRGDAAAYAITADKRGIATTTFKKYEITG
;
A
#
# COMPACT_ATOMS: atom_id res chain seq x y z
N MET A 1 -0.20 -9.04 -11.00
CA MET A 1 -0.22 -7.56 -10.98
C MET A 1 0.61 -7.04 -12.14
N ALA A 2 -0.04 -6.49 -13.15
CA ALA A 2 0.66 -5.91 -14.29
C ALA A 2 1.23 -4.51 -13.95
N MET A 3 1.97 -4.42 -12.84
CA MET A 3 2.55 -3.17 -12.33
C MET A 3 4.07 -3.30 -12.24
N PRO A 4 4.84 -2.23 -12.53
CA PRO A 4 6.28 -2.24 -12.37
C PRO A 4 6.64 -2.55 -10.91
N SER A 5 7.53 -3.52 -10.73
CA SER A 5 7.99 -3.97 -9.41
C SER A 5 9.51 -3.98 -9.38
N THR A 6 10.10 -3.55 -8.28
CA THR A 6 11.54 -3.49 -8.06
C THR A 6 11.90 -4.15 -6.73
N VAL A 7 12.94 -4.97 -6.74
CA VAL A 7 13.54 -5.55 -5.53
C VAL A 7 15.01 -5.20 -5.52
N THR A 8 15.41 -4.36 -4.58
CA THR A 8 16.81 -3.98 -4.36
C THR A 8 17.31 -4.64 -3.08
N ILE A 9 18.47 -5.32 -3.15
CA ILE A 9 19.12 -5.96 -2.00
C ILE A 9 20.59 -5.52 -1.99
N GLU A 10 21.04 -4.93 -0.88
CA GLU A 10 22.44 -4.50 -0.68
C GLU A 10 23.25 -5.47 0.20
N ASP A 11 22.63 -6.55 0.70
CA ASP A 11 23.37 -7.61 1.39
C ASP A 11 24.32 -8.31 0.42
N THR A 12 25.55 -8.58 0.88
CA THR A 12 26.64 -9.14 0.04
C THR A 12 26.37 -10.57 -0.43
N ASN A 13 25.46 -11.29 0.22
CA ASN A 13 25.06 -12.66 -0.10
C ASN A 13 23.79 -12.72 -0.96
N ALA A 14 23.36 -11.59 -1.57
CA ALA A 14 22.20 -11.55 -2.44
C ALA A 14 22.37 -12.49 -3.64
N SER A 15 21.30 -13.21 -4.01
CA SER A 15 21.28 -14.10 -5.16
C SER A 15 20.06 -13.89 -6.04
N MET A 16 20.22 -14.02 -7.36
CA MET A 16 19.11 -13.92 -8.31
C MET A 16 18.03 -14.96 -8.04
N ALA A 17 18.39 -16.18 -7.66
CA ALA A 17 17.42 -17.22 -7.32
C ALA A 17 16.46 -16.79 -6.18
N ASN A 18 16.95 -16.03 -5.20
CA ASN A 18 16.11 -15.51 -4.12
C ASN A 18 15.23 -14.33 -4.59
N VAL A 19 15.72 -13.49 -5.50
CA VAL A 19 14.92 -12.44 -6.13
C VAL A 19 13.78 -13.05 -6.97
N GLU A 20 14.06 -14.09 -7.74
CA GLU A 20 13.05 -14.83 -8.52
C GLU A 20 11.94 -15.40 -7.63
N ARG A 21 12.27 -15.90 -6.43
CA ARG A 21 11.25 -16.35 -5.46
C ARG A 21 10.34 -15.23 -4.99
N VAL A 22 10.84 -13.99 -4.87
CA VAL A 22 10.00 -12.83 -4.55
C VAL A 22 9.04 -12.51 -5.70
N PHE A 23 9.51 -12.55 -6.95
CA PHE A 23 8.63 -12.34 -8.11
C PHE A 23 7.61 -13.46 -8.29
N GLN A 24 7.98 -14.71 -7.96
CA GLN A 24 7.02 -15.82 -7.93
C GLN A 24 5.93 -15.57 -6.88
N LEU A 25 6.28 -15.12 -5.67
CA LEU A 25 5.32 -14.74 -4.64
C LEU A 25 4.35 -13.66 -5.13
N PHE A 26 4.83 -12.63 -5.85
CA PHE A 26 3.94 -11.62 -6.43
C PHE A 26 2.97 -12.23 -7.46
N THR A 27 3.45 -13.17 -8.26
CA THR A 27 2.61 -13.87 -9.24
C THR A 27 1.53 -14.70 -8.54
N ASP A 28 1.88 -15.44 -7.49
CA ASP A 28 0.96 -16.29 -6.74
C ASP A 28 -0.13 -15.45 -6.04
N ILE A 29 0.26 -14.32 -5.44
CA ILE A 29 -0.68 -13.38 -4.81
C ILE A 29 -1.61 -12.76 -5.86
N ASP A 30 -1.09 -12.35 -7.01
CA ASP A 30 -1.92 -11.80 -8.09
C ASP A 30 -2.93 -12.84 -8.62
N GLN A 31 -2.49 -14.07 -8.87
CA GLN A 31 -3.39 -15.15 -9.29
C GLN A 31 -4.50 -15.42 -8.28
N LYS A 32 -4.21 -15.29 -6.99
CA LYS A 32 -5.16 -15.55 -5.91
C LYS A 32 -6.16 -14.42 -5.71
N PHE A 33 -5.69 -13.16 -5.71
CA PHE A 33 -6.50 -12.00 -5.30
C PHE A 33 -6.96 -11.09 -6.45
N SER A 34 -6.59 -11.39 -7.70
CA SER A 34 -7.02 -10.59 -8.86
C SER A 34 -8.54 -10.64 -9.04
N VAL A 35 -9.18 -9.49 -9.04
CA VAL A 35 -10.61 -9.37 -9.38
C VAL A 35 -10.85 -9.33 -10.89
N PHE A 36 -9.78 -9.29 -11.68
CA PHE A 36 -9.81 -9.21 -13.16
C PHE A 36 -9.63 -10.59 -13.81
N THR A 37 -9.06 -11.55 -13.11
CA THR A 37 -8.87 -12.93 -13.58
C THR A 37 -10.06 -13.76 -13.16
N LYS A 38 -10.83 -14.29 -14.13
CA LYS A 38 -12.09 -15.00 -13.87
C LYS A 38 -11.91 -16.24 -13.01
N GLU A 39 -10.78 -16.93 -13.15
CA GLU A 39 -10.43 -18.17 -12.46
C GLU A 39 -9.80 -17.93 -11.08
N SER A 40 -9.55 -16.68 -10.70
CA SER A 40 -8.97 -16.39 -9.39
C SER A 40 -9.93 -16.81 -8.27
N PRO A 41 -9.41 -17.28 -7.13
CA PRO A 41 -10.20 -17.58 -5.94
C PRO A 41 -11.16 -16.46 -5.53
N VAL A 42 -10.72 -15.21 -5.58
CA VAL A 42 -11.56 -14.03 -5.27
C VAL A 42 -12.67 -13.85 -6.30
N SER A 43 -12.39 -13.97 -7.60
CA SER A 43 -13.42 -13.86 -8.64
C SER A 43 -14.44 -15.01 -8.57
N LEU A 44 -14.01 -16.22 -8.27
CA LEU A 44 -14.92 -17.36 -8.04
C LEU A 44 -15.81 -17.15 -6.82
N TYR A 45 -15.29 -16.53 -5.75
CA TYR A 45 -16.10 -16.11 -4.60
C TYR A 45 -17.12 -15.04 -4.98
N ARG A 46 -16.68 -14.00 -5.71
CA ARG A 46 -17.54 -12.89 -6.19
C ARG A 46 -18.70 -13.36 -7.07
N SER A 47 -18.47 -14.36 -7.89
CA SER A 47 -19.50 -14.97 -8.76
C SER A 47 -20.43 -15.96 -8.05
N GLY A 48 -20.18 -16.26 -6.76
CA GLY A 48 -20.92 -17.27 -6.01
C GLY A 48 -20.55 -18.72 -6.35
N THR A 49 -19.56 -18.94 -7.23
CA THR A 49 -19.08 -20.29 -7.61
C THR A 49 -18.29 -20.96 -6.49
N ARG A 50 -17.68 -20.18 -5.59
CA ARG A 50 -16.90 -20.65 -4.46
C ARG A 50 -17.41 -20.02 -3.16
N SER A 51 -17.52 -20.80 -2.09
CA SER A 51 -17.89 -20.28 -0.76
C SER A 51 -16.66 -19.92 0.07
N ARG A 52 -16.86 -19.09 1.11
CA ARG A 52 -15.83 -18.71 2.07
C ARG A 52 -15.22 -19.90 2.82
N ASP A 53 -15.95 -20.98 2.99
CA ASP A 53 -15.46 -22.20 3.69
C ASP A 53 -14.26 -22.84 2.98
N HIS A 54 -14.09 -22.55 1.69
CA HIS A 54 -12.96 -23.01 0.88
C HIS A 54 -11.76 -22.04 0.90
N PHE A 55 -11.83 -20.95 1.67
CA PHE A 55 -10.69 -20.03 1.78
C PHE A 55 -9.52 -20.72 2.47
N ASP A 56 -8.33 -20.60 1.88
CA ASP A 56 -7.10 -21.00 2.54
C ASP A 56 -6.71 -20.00 3.66
N GLU A 57 -5.59 -20.24 4.33
CA GLU A 57 -5.12 -19.40 5.43
C GLU A 57 -4.82 -17.96 4.98
N GLU A 58 -4.23 -17.81 3.79
CA GLU A 58 -3.87 -16.50 3.24
C GLU A 58 -5.10 -15.70 2.83
N GLU A 59 -6.09 -16.35 2.20
CA GLU A 59 -7.38 -15.72 1.86
C GLU A 59 -8.15 -15.31 3.11
N ARG A 60 -8.17 -16.14 4.15
CA ARG A 60 -8.77 -15.78 5.45
C ARG A 60 -8.07 -14.59 6.09
N TYR A 61 -6.73 -14.56 6.05
CA TYR A 61 -5.97 -13.43 6.56
C TYR A 61 -6.36 -12.11 5.88
N VAL A 62 -6.36 -12.05 4.54
CA VAL A 62 -6.70 -10.84 3.78
C VAL A 62 -8.16 -10.43 3.99
N TRP A 63 -9.06 -11.41 4.10
CA TRP A 63 -10.46 -11.16 4.46
C TRP A 63 -10.59 -10.51 5.84
N ASP A 64 -9.97 -11.09 6.87
CA ASP A 64 -10.03 -10.56 8.24
C ASP A 64 -9.33 -9.20 8.37
N LEU A 65 -8.24 -8.99 7.62
CA LEU A 65 -7.59 -7.69 7.48
C LEU A 65 -8.54 -6.65 6.88
N SER A 66 -9.31 -7.02 5.85
CA SER A 66 -10.33 -6.14 5.26
C SER A 66 -11.39 -5.72 6.26
N LEU A 67 -11.91 -6.65 7.04
CA LEU A 67 -12.94 -6.38 8.07
C LEU A 67 -12.38 -5.52 9.21
N ARG A 68 -11.17 -5.82 9.68
CA ARG A 68 -10.47 -5.03 10.71
C ARG A 68 -10.22 -3.60 10.21
N THR A 69 -9.72 -3.44 8.98
CA THR A 69 -9.49 -2.12 8.39
C THR A 69 -10.79 -1.32 8.29
N LYS A 70 -11.89 -1.94 7.86
CA LYS A 70 -13.21 -1.30 7.87
C LYS A 70 -13.59 -0.78 9.26
N GLN A 71 -13.41 -1.60 10.29
CA GLN A 71 -13.75 -1.22 11.67
C GLN A 71 -12.85 -0.07 12.17
N GLU A 72 -11.52 -0.19 12.02
CA GLU A 72 -10.55 0.81 12.47
C GLU A 72 -10.71 2.17 11.78
N THR A 73 -11.16 2.18 10.52
CA THR A 73 -11.34 3.38 9.71
C THR A 73 -12.79 3.90 9.70
N ASN A 74 -13.66 3.42 10.61
CA ASN A 74 -15.07 3.77 10.66
C ASN A 74 -15.78 3.61 9.30
N GLY A 75 -15.41 2.60 8.52
CA GLY A 75 -16.01 2.28 7.23
C GLY A 75 -15.49 3.09 6.04
N TYR A 76 -14.52 4.00 6.21
CA TYR A 76 -13.90 4.71 5.08
C TYR A 76 -13.04 3.81 4.18
N PHE A 77 -12.54 2.70 4.70
CA PHE A 77 -12.17 1.56 3.90
C PHE A 77 -13.27 0.49 4.00
N ASP A 78 -13.79 0.06 2.87
CA ASP A 78 -14.75 -1.05 2.83
C ASP A 78 -14.54 -1.91 1.58
N ALA A 79 -14.01 -3.11 1.76
CA ALA A 79 -13.84 -4.08 0.67
C ALA A 79 -15.18 -4.61 0.10
N PHE A 80 -16.32 -4.19 0.66
CA PHE A 80 -17.67 -4.59 0.24
C PHE A 80 -18.55 -3.41 -0.14
N TYR A 81 -17.99 -2.24 -0.39
CA TYR A 81 -18.76 -1.00 -0.60
C TYR A 81 -19.79 -1.08 -1.75
N ASP A 82 -19.53 -1.92 -2.75
CA ASP A 82 -20.39 -2.17 -3.91
C ASP A 82 -21.26 -3.43 -3.76
N GLY A 83 -21.26 -4.06 -2.59
CA GLY A 83 -21.97 -5.32 -2.30
C GLY A 83 -21.21 -6.59 -2.72
N SER A 84 -19.99 -6.47 -3.24
CA SER A 84 -19.13 -7.58 -3.65
C SER A 84 -17.73 -7.45 -3.05
N TYR A 85 -17.10 -8.56 -2.66
CA TYR A 85 -15.76 -8.55 -2.05
C TYR A 85 -14.69 -8.09 -3.03
N ASN A 86 -14.01 -7.00 -2.71
CA ASN A 86 -12.92 -6.45 -3.49
C ASN A 86 -11.76 -6.03 -2.58
N PRO A 87 -10.72 -6.88 -2.41
CA PRO A 87 -9.59 -6.59 -1.53
C PRO A 87 -8.49 -5.74 -2.18
N THR A 88 -8.66 -5.23 -3.40
CA THR A 88 -7.58 -4.55 -4.16
C THR A 88 -6.95 -3.37 -3.44
N GLY A 89 -7.67 -2.71 -2.52
CA GLY A 89 -7.16 -1.58 -1.72
C GLY A 89 -6.20 -1.96 -0.59
N ILE A 90 -5.90 -3.26 -0.40
CA ILE A 90 -4.92 -3.74 0.60
C ILE A 90 -3.97 -4.81 0.05
N VAL A 91 -4.28 -5.44 -1.08
CA VAL A 91 -3.49 -6.58 -1.59
C VAL A 91 -2.10 -6.15 -2.05
N LYS A 92 -1.92 -4.92 -2.51
CA LYS A 92 -0.62 -4.40 -2.95
C LYS A 92 0.35 -4.27 -1.77
N GLY A 93 -0.06 -3.58 -0.70
CA GLY A 93 0.72 -3.46 0.52
C GLY A 93 0.97 -4.81 1.18
N TYR A 94 -0.03 -5.69 1.20
CA TYR A 94 0.11 -7.06 1.65
C TYR A 94 1.20 -7.82 0.86
N ALA A 95 1.20 -7.75 -0.47
CA ALA A 95 2.20 -8.42 -1.31
C ALA A 95 3.62 -7.90 -1.04
N ILE A 96 3.79 -6.59 -0.90
CA ILE A 96 5.08 -5.97 -0.57
C ILE A 96 5.57 -6.46 0.80
N HIS A 97 4.70 -6.41 1.81
CA HIS A 97 5.04 -6.87 3.16
C HIS A 97 5.42 -8.35 3.19
N ARG A 98 4.68 -9.22 2.51
CA ARG A 98 5.00 -10.65 2.38
C ARG A 98 6.35 -10.89 1.72
N ALA A 99 6.70 -10.10 0.69
CA ALA A 99 8.01 -10.15 0.03
C ALA A 99 9.14 -9.76 1.00
N CYS A 100 8.95 -8.69 1.77
CA CYS A 100 9.90 -8.26 2.80
C CYS A 100 10.09 -9.33 3.89
N ARG A 101 9.00 -9.95 4.34
CA ARG A 101 9.07 -11.08 5.29
C ARG A 101 9.82 -12.28 4.70
N LEU A 102 9.62 -12.58 3.41
CA LEU A 102 10.34 -13.65 2.72
C LEU A 102 11.86 -13.34 2.65
N LEU A 103 12.23 -12.09 2.31
CA LEU A 103 13.63 -11.64 2.32
C LEU A 103 14.25 -11.75 3.71
N GLN A 104 13.54 -11.37 4.77
CA GLN A 104 14.01 -11.51 6.15
C GLN A 104 14.25 -12.98 6.55
N GLN A 105 13.35 -13.88 6.14
CA GLN A 105 13.50 -15.32 6.36
C GLN A 105 14.72 -15.91 5.62
N MET A 106 15.08 -15.34 4.48
CA MET A 106 16.29 -15.68 3.72
C MET A 106 17.59 -15.08 4.34
N GLY A 107 17.45 -14.26 5.42
CA GLY A 107 18.56 -13.63 6.12
C GLY A 107 18.96 -12.26 5.62
N TYR A 108 18.22 -11.68 4.63
CA TYR A 108 18.48 -10.33 4.15
C TYR A 108 17.95 -9.27 5.13
N ARG A 109 18.67 -8.16 5.22
CA ARG A 109 18.33 -7.02 6.08
C ARG A 109 18.31 -5.69 5.33
N GLN A 110 19.13 -5.57 4.29
CA GLN A 110 19.34 -4.34 3.53
C GLN A 110 18.62 -4.44 2.20
N TYR A 111 17.33 -4.13 2.20
CA TYR A 111 16.48 -4.24 1.02
C TYR A 111 15.47 -3.10 0.92
N LEU A 112 15.04 -2.84 -0.31
CA LEU A 112 13.86 -2.03 -0.65
C LEU A 112 13.04 -2.84 -1.68
N VAL A 113 11.77 -3.05 -1.37
CA VAL A 113 10.79 -3.69 -2.25
C VAL A 113 9.75 -2.66 -2.64
N GLU A 114 9.51 -2.51 -3.94
CA GLU A 114 8.59 -1.50 -4.47
C GLU A 114 7.65 -2.11 -5.51
N ILE A 115 6.37 -1.72 -5.48
CA ILE A 115 5.36 -2.00 -6.52
C ILE A 115 4.60 -0.70 -6.81
N ALA A 116 4.71 -0.19 -8.04
CA ALA A 116 3.97 0.97 -8.53
C ALA A 116 4.04 2.21 -7.60
N GLY A 117 5.19 2.45 -6.99
CA GLY A 117 5.44 3.62 -6.12
C GLY A 117 5.14 3.40 -4.63
N ASP A 118 4.54 2.28 -4.24
CA ASP A 118 4.48 1.86 -2.84
C ASP A 118 5.68 0.98 -2.53
N GLY A 119 6.14 0.96 -1.28
CA GLY A 119 7.31 0.19 -0.92
C GLY A 119 7.45 -0.11 0.57
N GLU A 120 8.36 -1.04 0.87
CA GLU A 120 8.81 -1.32 2.23
C GLU A 120 10.33 -1.50 2.24
N ALA A 121 10.96 -0.84 3.18
CA ALA A 121 12.40 -0.82 3.36
C ALA A 121 12.82 -1.59 4.61
N GLY A 122 13.85 -2.40 4.51
CA GLY A 122 14.62 -2.87 5.65
C GLY A 122 15.67 -1.84 6.08
N THR A 123 16.61 -2.27 6.93
CA THR A 123 17.73 -1.44 7.37
C THR A 123 18.65 -1.06 6.20
N ARG A 124 19.58 -0.12 6.43
CA ARG A 124 20.66 0.20 5.51
C ARG A 124 21.92 0.54 6.28
N ALA A 125 22.85 -0.42 6.43
CA ALA A 125 23.94 -0.39 7.42
C ALA A 125 24.90 0.80 7.34
N LYS A 126 25.10 1.42 6.17
CA LYS A 126 26.05 2.54 5.98
C LYS A 126 25.37 3.90 5.79
N GLN A 127 24.05 3.94 5.81
CA GLN A 127 23.26 5.14 5.55
C GLN A 127 22.08 5.19 6.50
N LEU A 128 21.53 6.38 6.71
CA LEU A 128 20.39 6.57 7.62
C LEU A 128 19.07 5.92 7.13
N GLY A 129 19.06 5.27 5.96
CA GLY A 129 17.90 4.60 5.36
C GLY A 129 17.84 4.73 3.84
N TRP A 130 16.73 4.32 3.26
CA TRP A 130 16.45 4.35 1.83
C TRP A 130 15.75 5.65 1.45
N ARG A 131 16.23 6.31 0.38
CA ARG A 131 15.63 7.54 -0.12
C ARG A 131 14.52 7.20 -1.11
N VAL A 132 13.30 7.61 -0.81
CA VAL A 132 12.12 7.38 -1.66
C VAL A 132 11.50 8.72 -2.03
N GLY A 133 11.19 8.89 -3.32
CA GLY A 133 10.56 10.10 -3.85
C GLY A 133 9.03 9.99 -3.82
N ILE A 134 8.35 11.04 -3.36
CA ILE A 134 6.90 11.19 -3.50
C ILE A 134 6.64 11.99 -4.79
N SER A 135 5.98 11.36 -5.75
CA SER A 135 5.70 11.97 -7.05
C SER A 135 4.57 13.00 -6.99
N ASN A 136 4.65 14.01 -7.86
CA ASN A 136 3.55 14.96 -8.07
C ASN A 136 2.38 14.23 -8.79
N PRO A 137 1.16 14.17 -8.20
CA PRO A 137 0.02 13.48 -8.82
C PRO A 137 -0.44 14.12 -10.14
N PHE A 138 -0.07 15.38 -10.39
CA PHE A 138 -0.38 16.10 -11.63
C PHE A 138 0.74 16.00 -12.69
N ASN A 139 1.96 15.61 -12.28
CA ASN A 139 3.11 15.41 -13.15
C ASN A 139 4.04 14.34 -12.58
N LYS A 140 3.87 13.09 -12.98
CA LYS A 140 4.62 11.94 -12.46
C LYS A 140 6.16 12.01 -12.61
N ARG A 141 6.67 12.92 -13.45
CA ARG A 141 8.12 13.13 -13.62
C ARG A 141 8.71 14.05 -12.55
N GLU A 142 7.88 14.70 -11.77
CA GLU A 142 8.28 15.64 -10.71
C GLU A 142 8.18 14.97 -9.35
N ILE A 143 9.23 15.08 -8.54
CA ILE A 143 9.25 14.66 -7.15
C ILE A 143 8.97 15.88 -6.27
N VAL A 144 7.91 15.81 -5.48
CA VAL A 144 7.49 16.91 -4.60
C VAL A 144 8.12 16.83 -3.21
N LYS A 145 8.44 15.61 -2.76
CA LYS A 145 9.10 15.33 -1.49
C LYS A 145 10.05 14.16 -1.64
N VAL A 146 11.12 14.15 -0.85
CA VAL A 146 11.98 12.98 -0.67
C VAL A 146 11.93 12.60 0.80
N VAL A 147 11.64 11.34 1.07
CA VAL A 147 11.61 10.78 2.42
C VAL A 147 12.70 9.71 2.60
N GLN A 148 13.06 9.48 3.84
CA GLN A 148 14.00 8.45 4.23
C GLN A 148 13.28 7.35 5.01
N LEU A 149 13.36 6.12 4.52
CA LEU A 149 12.75 4.94 5.11
C LEU A 149 13.81 4.01 5.70
N ALA A 150 13.54 3.50 6.88
CA ALA A 150 14.28 2.42 7.51
C ALA A 150 13.28 1.61 8.35
N ASP A 151 13.25 0.30 8.13
CA ASP A 151 12.31 -0.62 8.79
C ASP A 151 10.87 -0.07 8.80
N SER A 152 10.41 0.39 7.63
CA SER A 152 9.11 1.04 7.47
C SER A 152 8.57 0.90 6.05
N GLY A 153 7.25 1.02 5.92
CA GLY A 153 6.53 1.02 4.64
C GLY A 153 6.01 2.39 4.26
N ILE A 154 5.82 2.59 2.96
CA ILE A 154 5.21 3.77 2.36
C ILE A 154 4.20 3.35 1.30
N ALA A 155 3.05 3.99 1.25
CA ALA A 155 2.07 3.81 0.19
C ALA A 155 1.39 5.12 -0.18
N THR A 156 0.98 5.22 -1.44
CA THR A 156 0.28 6.42 -1.95
C THR A 156 -0.99 6.03 -2.68
N SER A 157 -2.11 6.49 -2.15
CA SER A 157 -3.41 6.48 -2.83
C SER A 157 -3.65 7.81 -3.54
N GLY A 158 -4.17 7.77 -4.77
CA GLY A 158 -4.37 9.02 -5.52
C GLY A 158 -4.97 8.83 -6.91
N ILE A 159 -5.24 9.94 -7.58
CA ILE A 159 -5.90 9.98 -8.89
C ILE A 159 -4.96 9.69 -10.08
N ALA A 160 -3.65 9.61 -9.85
CA ALA A 160 -2.65 9.57 -10.91
C ALA A 160 -2.68 8.29 -11.75
N GLU A 161 -3.08 7.13 -11.19
CA GLU A 161 -3.15 5.84 -11.89
C GLU A 161 -4.54 5.65 -12.51
N HIS A 162 -5.58 5.77 -11.70
CA HIS A 162 -6.97 5.59 -12.12
C HIS A 162 -7.83 6.66 -11.44
N PRO A 163 -8.24 7.72 -12.15
CA PRO A 163 -9.20 8.68 -11.64
C PRO A 163 -10.48 7.98 -11.17
N ASP A 164 -11.06 8.43 -10.08
CA ASP A 164 -12.35 7.96 -9.55
C ASP A 164 -12.41 6.48 -9.07
N HIS A 165 -11.26 5.78 -8.95
CA HIS A 165 -11.27 4.38 -8.48
C HIS A 165 -11.43 4.23 -6.96
N ILE A 166 -11.09 5.25 -6.17
CA ILE A 166 -11.31 5.25 -4.72
C ILE A 166 -12.61 5.98 -4.44
N VAL A 167 -13.58 5.21 -3.98
CA VAL A 167 -14.92 5.68 -3.63
C VAL A 167 -14.97 5.90 -2.12
N ASN A 168 -15.60 6.97 -1.68
CA ASN A 168 -15.99 7.14 -0.28
C ASN A 168 -17.20 6.23 0.00
N PRO A 169 -17.05 5.17 0.85
CA PRO A 169 -18.14 4.20 1.06
C PRO A 169 -19.40 4.80 1.71
N HIS A 170 -19.28 5.93 2.42
CA HIS A 170 -20.43 6.58 3.06
C HIS A 170 -21.29 7.36 2.07
N THR A 171 -20.66 8.02 1.09
CA THR A 171 -21.38 8.79 0.07
C THR A 171 -21.65 7.99 -1.20
N ARG A 172 -20.88 6.91 -1.41
CA ARG A 172 -20.82 6.12 -2.65
C ARG A 172 -20.37 6.91 -3.88
N GLU A 173 -19.67 8.02 -3.64
CA GLU A 173 -19.11 8.87 -4.69
C GLU A 173 -17.58 8.79 -4.69
N PRO A 174 -16.93 9.01 -5.84
CA PRO A 174 -15.47 9.11 -5.90
C PRO A 174 -14.94 10.19 -4.96
N ALA A 175 -13.87 9.86 -4.20
CA ALA A 175 -13.18 10.81 -3.34
C ALA A 175 -12.38 11.80 -4.20
N ARG A 176 -12.67 13.11 -4.11
CA ARG A 176 -12.09 14.14 -5.00
C ARG A 176 -11.44 15.33 -4.30
N GLU A 177 -11.43 15.36 -2.97
CA GLU A 177 -10.80 16.46 -2.21
C GLU A 177 -9.28 16.43 -2.34
N LEU A 178 -8.72 15.24 -2.46
CA LEU A 178 -7.27 15.02 -2.56
C LEU A 178 -6.90 14.55 -3.97
N ALA A 179 -5.70 14.94 -4.41
CA ALA A 179 -5.05 14.37 -5.57
C ALA A 179 -4.17 13.17 -5.18
N SER A 180 -3.55 13.20 -3.99
CA SER A 180 -2.82 12.06 -3.43
C SER A 180 -2.80 12.11 -1.90
N MET A 181 -2.69 10.91 -1.29
CA MET A 181 -2.46 10.68 0.14
C MET A 181 -1.33 9.66 0.26
N THR A 182 -0.17 10.09 0.70
CA THR A 182 0.97 9.23 1.03
C THR A 182 0.98 8.97 2.53
N VAL A 183 1.09 7.70 2.91
CA VAL A 183 1.21 7.27 4.31
C VAL A 183 2.52 6.51 4.49
N ILE A 184 3.24 6.81 5.59
CA ILE A 184 4.39 6.04 6.07
C ILE A 184 3.97 5.38 7.38
N ALA A 185 4.16 4.06 7.47
CA ALA A 185 3.78 3.26 8.63
C ALA A 185 4.86 2.20 8.90
N ARG A 186 4.60 1.33 9.89
CA ARG A 186 5.53 0.26 10.29
C ARG A 186 5.90 -0.71 9.15
N ASP A 187 4.99 -0.93 8.21
CA ASP A 187 5.15 -1.80 7.04
C ASP A 187 4.26 -1.33 5.88
N ALA A 188 4.42 -1.93 4.70
CA ALA A 188 3.65 -1.56 3.51
C ALA A 188 2.18 -1.97 3.61
N GLU A 189 1.84 -3.05 4.31
CA GLU A 189 0.45 -3.48 4.52
C GLU A 189 -0.33 -2.43 5.30
N GLU A 190 0.26 -1.93 6.40
CA GLU A 190 -0.33 -0.86 7.20
C GLU A 190 -0.41 0.45 6.42
N ALA A 191 0.65 0.82 5.68
CA ALA A 191 0.70 2.04 4.90
C ALA A 191 -0.37 2.07 3.80
N ASP A 192 -0.54 0.98 3.02
CA ASP A 192 -1.47 0.91 1.88
C ASP A 192 -2.95 0.98 2.34
N ARG A 193 -3.32 0.19 3.37
CA ARG A 193 -4.69 0.20 3.90
C ARG A 193 -5.07 1.56 4.51
N LEU A 194 -4.13 2.21 5.19
CA LEU A 194 -4.34 3.54 5.77
C LEU A 194 -4.37 4.64 4.71
N ALA A 195 -3.51 4.57 3.68
CA ALA A 195 -3.52 5.52 2.57
C ALA A 195 -4.85 5.49 1.83
N THR A 196 -5.38 4.29 1.54
CA THR A 196 -6.69 4.12 0.89
C THR A 196 -7.83 4.71 1.73
N ALA A 197 -7.89 4.38 3.02
CA ALA A 197 -8.91 4.91 3.91
C ALA A 197 -8.81 6.45 4.09
N ALA A 198 -7.60 6.96 4.35
CA ALA A 198 -7.38 8.39 4.55
C ALA A 198 -7.63 9.21 3.28
N PHE A 199 -7.36 8.65 2.10
CA PHE A 199 -7.74 9.28 0.83
C PHE A 199 -9.26 9.39 0.69
N ALA A 200 -10.00 8.32 1.03
CA ALA A 200 -11.47 8.32 1.02
C ALA A 200 -12.08 9.30 2.04
N MET A 201 -11.38 9.60 3.15
CA MET A 201 -11.76 10.63 4.13
C MET A 201 -11.56 12.07 3.63
N GLY A 202 -10.84 12.27 2.52
CA GLY A 202 -10.45 13.60 2.06
C GLY A 202 -9.45 14.28 3.01
N VAL A 203 -9.58 15.61 3.18
CA VAL A 203 -8.68 16.39 4.06
C VAL A 203 -8.72 15.91 5.52
N ALA A 204 -9.86 15.40 5.98
CA ALA A 204 -10.00 14.83 7.33
C ALA A 204 -9.08 13.60 7.55
N GLY A 205 -8.65 12.93 6.49
CA GLY A 205 -7.71 11.81 6.55
C GLY A 205 -6.36 12.19 7.18
N ILE A 206 -5.89 13.43 7.01
CA ILE A 206 -4.67 13.92 7.69
C ILE A 206 -4.87 13.93 9.22
N SER A 207 -5.99 14.46 9.69
CA SER A 207 -6.30 14.48 11.13
C SER A 207 -6.48 13.07 11.69
N TYR A 208 -7.06 12.17 10.91
CA TYR A 208 -7.19 10.75 11.28
C TYR A 208 -5.81 10.10 11.48
N ILE A 209 -4.88 10.24 10.52
CA ILE A 209 -3.52 9.69 10.65
C ILE A 209 -2.75 10.36 11.80
N GLU A 210 -2.88 11.70 11.97
CA GLU A 210 -2.27 12.41 13.10
C GLU A 210 -2.72 11.84 14.45
N SER A 211 -4.03 11.56 14.60
CA SER A 211 -4.61 11.05 15.85
C SER A 211 -4.15 9.64 16.21
N ARG A 212 -3.72 8.84 15.23
CA ARG A 212 -3.19 7.51 15.48
C ARG A 212 -1.82 7.52 16.18
N GLY A 213 -0.95 8.47 15.84
CA GLY A 213 0.38 8.62 16.43
C GLY A 213 1.42 7.57 15.99
N ASP A 214 1.02 6.50 15.29
CA ASP A 214 1.86 5.38 14.83
C ASP A 214 2.18 5.43 13.32
N ALA A 215 1.67 6.44 12.62
CA ALA A 215 1.89 6.66 11.19
C ALA A 215 2.16 8.15 10.90
N ALA A 216 2.65 8.43 9.70
CA ALA A 216 2.84 9.78 9.19
C ALA A 216 2.18 9.90 7.81
N ALA A 217 1.67 11.09 7.46
CA ALA A 217 1.04 11.30 6.18
C ALA A 217 1.41 12.63 5.53
N TYR A 218 1.42 12.63 4.19
CA TYR A 218 1.51 13.81 3.35
C TYR A 218 0.45 13.72 2.25
N ALA A 219 -0.42 14.71 2.17
CA ALA A 219 -1.46 14.78 1.15
C ALA A 219 -1.23 15.98 0.22
N ILE A 220 -1.64 15.82 -1.02
CA ILE A 220 -1.77 16.91 -1.99
C ILE A 220 -3.26 17.04 -2.32
N THR A 221 -3.82 18.21 -2.09
CA THR A 221 -5.23 18.50 -2.37
C THR A 221 -5.49 18.68 -3.87
N ALA A 222 -6.74 18.62 -4.29
CA ALA A 222 -7.13 18.86 -5.68
C ALA A 222 -6.75 20.28 -6.15
N ASP A 223 -6.70 21.28 -5.25
CA ASP A 223 -6.22 22.64 -5.50
C ASP A 223 -4.70 22.80 -5.30
N LYS A 224 -3.94 21.69 -5.31
CA LYS A 224 -2.46 21.61 -5.32
C LYS A 224 -1.76 22.11 -4.05
N ARG A 225 -2.43 22.12 -2.90
CA ARG A 225 -1.80 22.42 -1.61
C ARG A 225 -1.26 21.15 -0.96
N GLY A 226 -0.06 21.23 -0.39
CA GLY A 226 0.52 20.16 0.43
C GLY A 226 0.07 20.29 1.89
N ILE A 227 -0.37 19.20 2.50
CA ILE A 227 -0.74 19.10 3.91
C ILE A 227 -0.05 17.88 4.51
N ALA A 228 0.53 17.99 5.69
CA ALA A 228 1.23 16.88 6.33
C ALA A 228 0.88 16.77 7.82
N THR A 229 1.02 15.55 8.35
CA THR A 229 1.04 15.33 9.80
C THR A 229 2.33 15.88 10.42
N THR A 230 2.30 16.18 11.72
CA THR A 230 3.49 16.65 12.43
C THR A 230 4.63 15.64 12.44
N THR A 231 4.26 14.34 12.48
CA THR A 231 5.20 13.22 12.44
C THR A 231 5.91 13.05 11.10
N PHE A 232 5.34 13.55 9.99
CA PHE A 232 5.93 13.43 8.66
C PHE A 232 7.33 14.05 8.53
N LYS A 233 7.58 15.14 9.27
CA LYS A 233 8.88 15.81 9.28
C LYS A 233 10.06 14.92 9.69
N LYS A 234 9.80 13.84 10.44
CA LYS A 234 10.83 12.87 10.85
C LYS A 234 11.40 12.07 9.68
N TYR A 235 10.63 11.96 8.62
CA TYR A 235 10.98 11.21 7.41
C TYR A 235 11.50 12.12 6.28
N GLU A 236 11.16 13.41 6.30
CA GLU A 236 11.48 14.34 5.22
C GLU A 236 12.99 14.66 5.18
N ILE A 237 13.60 14.51 4.01
CA ILE A 237 14.97 14.96 3.77
C ILE A 237 14.89 16.40 3.26
N THR A 238 15.29 17.33 4.09
CA THR A 238 15.57 18.72 3.65
C THR A 238 16.89 18.72 2.89
N GLY A 239 16.82 18.95 1.57
CA GLY A 239 17.97 19.14 0.71
C GLY A 239 18.62 20.49 0.87
#